data_046d798c5d782d9c8be163f7993d07e4
#
_entry.id   046d798c5d782d9c8be163f7993d07e4
#
_cell.length_a   1.000
_cell.length_b   1.000
_cell.length_c   1.000
_cell.angle_alpha   90.00
_cell.angle_beta   90.00
_cell.angle_gamma   90.00
#
_symmetry.space_group_name_H-M   'P 1'
#
loop_
_entity.id
_entity.type
_entity.pdbx_description
1 polymer ?
#
loop_
_entity_poly.entity_id
_entity_poly.type
_entity_poly.pdbx_seq_one_letter_code
_entity_poly.pdbx_strand_id
1 'polypeptide(L)'
;MSIQKEFLLLRYSDILAIKTIEEHNNVLEERGFCWFGRFGKKPSQKYIDTFLGLNDPHIVLYSKLRGQGIAYYCKCEDVSYSRPKDAFPKYYFEVLFGTEKEPVVYFKLTSIERIDADVLEDYIVASSEKELVHDLNKSLSSFFLVKHKDLPRKPKVIKKEKGKPPRVANSKLCIYKKEGYCNNKRCINYKYECTRPQYCLKQKIQKEK
;
A
#
# COMPACT_ATOMS: atom_id res chain seq x y z
N MET A 1 19.76 -7.37 18.21
CA MET A 1 18.34 -7.07 18.39
C MET A 1 17.51 -8.01 17.52
N SER A 2 16.48 -8.68 18.06
CA SER A 2 15.63 -9.59 17.27
C SER A 2 14.44 -8.80 16.73
N ILE A 3 14.34 -8.66 15.41
CA ILE A 3 13.19 -8.03 14.76
C ILE A 3 12.00 -8.99 14.78
N GLN A 4 10.80 -8.47 15.03
CA GLN A 4 9.56 -9.25 15.01
C GLN A 4 9.34 -9.94 13.66
N LYS A 5 8.69 -11.12 13.70
CA LYS A 5 8.39 -11.88 12.48
C LYS A 5 7.33 -11.22 11.59
N GLU A 6 6.54 -10.31 12.12
CA GLU A 6 5.55 -9.52 11.41
C GLU A 6 5.60 -8.07 11.89
N PHE A 7 5.54 -7.12 10.97
CA PHE A 7 5.54 -5.69 11.26
C PHE A 7 4.91 -4.90 10.11
N LEU A 8 4.70 -3.62 10.35
CA LEU A 8 4.27 -2.67 9.34
C LEU A 8 5.48 -1.91 8.80
N LEU A 9 5.69 -1.90 7.49
CA LEU A 9 6.72 -1.06 6.89
C LEU A 9 6.09 0.19 6.30
N LEU A 10 6.63 1.36 6.68
CA LEU A 10 6.29 2.67 6.13
C LEU A 10 7.51 3.26 5.44
N ARG A 11 7.31 3.77 4.23
CA ARG A 11 8.32 4.63 3.60
C ARG A 11 8.20 6.05 4.13
N TYR A 12 9.33 6.64 4.40
CA TYR A 12 9.42 8.05 4.74
C TYR A 12 10.47 8.76 3.86
N SER A 13 10.43 10.05 3.84
CA SER A 13 11.45 10.93 3.25
C SER A 13 11.60 12.15 4.13
N ASP A 14 12.78 12.72 4.14
CA ASP A 14 12.99 14.01 4.76
C ASP A 14 12.21 15.09 4.01
N ILE A 15 11.70 16.06 4.75
CA ILE A 15 10.91 17.18 4.23
C ILE A 15 11.79 18.39 4.15
N LEU A 16 12.13 18.82 2.94
CA LEU A 16 13.07 19.92 2.71
C LEU A 16 14.43 19.60 3.34
N ALA A 17 14.92 20.47 4.24
CA ALA A 17 16.14 20.27 5.02
C ALA A 17 15.90 19.63 6.39
N ILE A 18 14.66 19.22 6.69
CA ILE A 18 14.26 18.66 7.98
C ILE A 18 14.61 17.19 8.03
N LYS A 19 15.40 16.79 9.00
CA LYS A 19 15.75 15.40 9.27
C LYS A 19 14.64 14.75 10.09
N THR A 20 13.70 14.15 9.40
CA THR A 20 12.44 13.64 9.97
C THR A 20 12.66 12.77 11.21
N ILE A 21 13.60 11.83 11.17
CA ILE A 21 13.80 10.91 12.30
C ILE A 21 14.45 11.61 13.51
N GLU A 22 15.42 12.51 13.29
CA GLU A 22 16.06 13.26 14.36
C GLU A 22 15.03 14.11 15.12
N GLU A 23 14.13 14.78 14.38
CA GLU A 23 13.05 15.57 14.98
C GLU A 23 12.05 14.74 15.79
N HIS A 24 11.73 13.52 15.34
CA HIS A 24 10.88 12.61 16.10
C HIS A 24 11.59 12.07 17.34
N ASN A 25 12.88 11.78 17.26
CA ASN A 25 13.68 11.38 18.42
C ASN A 25 13.73 12.45 19.50
N ASN A 26 13.89 13.73 19.13
CA ASN A 26 13.87 14.84 20.09
C ASN A 26 12.55 14.86 20.87
N VAL A 27 11.41 14.69 20.19
CA VAL A 27 10.10 14.62 20.86
C VAL A 27 9.98 13.36 21.73
N LEU A 28 10.48 12.23 21.24
CA LEU A 28 10.47 10.97 21.97
C LEU A 28 11.28 11.06 23.27
N GLU A 29 12.47 11.67 23.24
CA GLU A 29 13.33 11.90 24.42
C GLU A 29 12.66 12.85 25.42
N GLU A 30 11.98 13.89 24.94
CA GLU A 30 11.29 14.88 25.79
C GLU A 30 10.04 14.30 26.47
N ARG A 31 9.23 13.51 25.73
CA ARG A 31 7.87 13.12 26.12
C ARG A 31 7.64 11.63 26.34
N GLY A 32 8.63 10.79 26.05
CA GLY A 32 8.51 9.32 26.11
C GLY A 32 7.74 8.69 24.97
N PHE A 33 7.13 9.48 24.09
CA PHE A 33 6.47 9.05 22.85
C PHE A 33 6.40 10.17 21.83
N CYS A 34 6.20 9.81 20.56
CA CYS A 34 5.91 10.78 19.50
C CYS A 34 4.88 10.22 18.53
N TRP A 35 4.24 11.10 17.78
CA TRP A 35 3.33 10.71 16.71
C TRP A 35 3.99 10.86 15.35
N PHE A 36 3.98 9.76 14.57
CA PHE A 36 4.46 9.73 13.20
C PHE A 36 3.28 9.75 12.23
N GLY A 37 3.15 10.80 11.45
CA GLY A 37 2.06 10.97 10.49
C GLY A 37 2.39 10.37 9.12
N ARG A 38 1.45 9.61 8.56
CA ARG A 38 1.54 9.06 7.21
C ARG A 38 0.60 9.78 6.25
N PHE A 39 1.14 10.08 5.07
CA PHE A 39 0.44 10.76 3.98
C PHE A 39 -0.13 9.78 2.95
N GLY A 40 -0.97 10.30 2.04
CA GLY A 40 -1.50 9.58 0.91
C GLY A 40 -2.81 8.83 1.20
N LYS A 41 -3.01 7.66 0.60
CA LYS A 41 -4.28 6.93 0.76
C LYS A 41 -4.44 6.40 2.19
N LYS A 42 -5.59 6.70 2.80
CA LYS A 42 -5.97 6.20 4.13
C LYS A 42 -6.04 4.66 4.12
N PRO A 43 -5.33 3.96 5.02
CA PRO A 43 -5.48 2.51 5.15
C PRO A 43 -6.87 2.16 5.67
N SER A 44 -7.35 0.95 5.36
CA SER A 44 -8.62 0.48 5.90
C SER A 44 -8.50 0.16 7.40
N GLN A 45 -9.59 0.34 8.14
CA GLN A 45 -9.65 -0.02 9.57
C GLN A 45 -9.21 -1.47 9.79
N LYS A 46 -9.77 -2.41 9.02
CA LYS A 46 -9.41 -3.82 9.08
C LYS A 46 -7.89 -4.09 8.97
N TYR A 47 -7.19 -3.28 8.19
CA TYR A 47 -5.74 -3.41 8.03
C TYR A 47 -5.00 -2.96 9.28
N ILE A 48 -5.44 -1.85 9.87
CA ILE A 48 -4.88 -1.35 11.13
C ILE A 48 -5.22 -2.29 12.29
N ASP A 49 -6.44 -2.81 12.36
CA ASP A 49 -6.83 -3.80 13.38
C ASP A 49 -5.97 -5.07 13.28
N THR A 50 -5.67 -5.53 12.06
CA THR A 50 -4.76 -6.66 11.84
C THR A 50 -3.36 -6.36 12.35
N PHE A 51 -2.86 -5.14 12.14
CA PHE A 51 -1.55 -4.71 12.61
C PHE A 51 -1.51 -4.56 14.14
N LEU A 52 -2.49 -3.89 14.74
CA LEU A 52 -2.57 -3.72 16.20
C LEU A 52 -2.85 -5.04 16.93
N GLY A 53 -3.44 -6.03 16.25
CA GLY A 53 -3.63 -7.39 16.78
C GLY A 53 -2.36 -8.25 16.80
N LEU A 54 -1.23 -7.76 16.29
CA LEU A 54 0.04 -8.43 16.44
C LEU A 54 0.49 -8.40 17.91
N ASN A 55 1.17 -9.46 18.34
CA ASN A 55 1.81 -9.46 19.65
C ASN A 55 3.01 -8.51 19.59
N ASP A 56 2.91 -7.36 20.29
CA ASP A 56 3.91 -6.30 20.29
C ASP A 56 4.11 -5.65 18.90
N PRO A 57 3.16 -4.81 18.44
CA PRO A 57 3.18 -4.25 17.10
C PRO A 57 4.36 -3.28 16.89
N HIS A 58 5.07 -3.47 15.81
CA HIS A 58 6.22 -2.65 15.42
C HIS A 58 6.07 -2.11 14.00
N ILE A 59 6.70 -0.96 13.77
CA ILE A 59 6.79 -0.31 12.47
C ILE A 59 8.25 -0.23 12.05
N VAL A 60 8.54 -0.55 10.81
CA VAL A 60 9.81 -0.21 10.19
C VAL A 60 9.63 1.03 9.34
N LEU A 61 10.30 2.12 9.69
CA LEU A 61 10.42 3.32 8.86
C LEU A 61 11.59 3.12 7.90
N TYR A 62 11.31 3.16 6.59
CA TYR A 62 12.32 2.93 5.57
C TYR A 62 12.45 4.11 4.62
N SER A 63 13.69 4.51 4.36
CA SER A 63 14.04 5.50 3.34
C SER A 63 15.17 5.01 2.47
N LYS A 64 15.24 5.49 1.23
CA LYS A 64 16.35 5.22 0.33
C LYS A 64 17.09 6.52 0.04
N LEU A 65 18.29 6.65 0.59
CA LEU A 65 19.14 7.80 0.38
C LEU A 65 20.35 7.41 -0.48
N ARG A 66 20.55 8.07 -1.62
CA ARG A 66 21.66 7.82 -2.57
C ARG A 66 21.87 6.34 -2.94
N GLY A 67 20.75 5.60 -3.05
CA GLY A 67 20.80 4.18 -3.39
C GLY A 67 20.88 3.22 -2.21
N GLN A 68 21.26 3.69 -1.02
CA GLN A 68 21.35 2.89 0.20
C GLN A 68 20.03 2.93 0.97
N GLY A 69 19.60 1.79 1.48
CA GLY A 69 18.45 1.69 2.40
C GLY A 69 18.85 2.17 3.79
N ILE A 70 17.97 2.97 4.39
CA ILE A 70 18.07 3.35 5.81
C ILE A 70 16.79 2.90 6.47
N ALA A 71 16.90 2.15 7.56
CA ALA A 71 15.76 1.58 8.25
C ALA A 71 15.82 1.87 9.76
N TYR A 72 14.64 2.12 10.33
CA TYR A 72 14.45 2.30 11.76
C TYR A 72 13.34 1.39 12.24
N TYR A 73 13.59 0.67 13.31
CA TYR A 73 12.63 -0.21 13.96
C TYR A 73 11.99 0.54 15.12
N CYS A 74 10.68 0.63 15.11
CA CYS A 74 9.92 1.50 16.01
C CYS A 74 8.83 0.69 16.71
N LYS A 75 8.72 0.79 18.02
CA LYS A 75 7.58 0.23 18.75
C LYS A 75 6.37 1.13 18.56
N CYS A 76 5.24 0.53 18.20
CA CYS A 76 3.97 1.24 17.95
C CYS A 76 2.93 0.83 18.99
N GLU A 77 2.47 1.78 19.79
CA GLU A 77 1.47 1.51 20.83
C GLU A 77 0.04 1.76 20.37
N ASP A 78 -0.15 2.72 19.47
CA ASP A 78 -1.49 3.15 19.07
C ASP A 78 -1.50 3.71 17.64
N VAL A 79 -2.69 3.74 17.03
CA VAL A 79 -2.92 4.31 15.70
C VAL A 79 -4.19 5.16 15.71
N SER A 80 -4.06 6.41 15.30
CA SER A 80 -5.19 7.35 15.21
C SER A 80 -5.45 7.82 13.79
N TYR A 81 -6.72 7.89 13.40
CA TYR A 81 -7.16 8.54 12.16
C TYR A 81 -7.53 10.01 12.35
N SER A 82 -7.62 10.44 13.59
CA SER A 82 -7.79 11.85 13.94
C SER A 82 -6.46 12.39 14.41
N ARG A 83 -6.19 13.66 14.12
CA ARG A 83 -4.97 14.33 14.56
C ARG A 83 -4.90 14.36 16.10
N PRO A 84 -3.88 13.73 16.71
CA PRO A 84 -3.60 13.87 18.13
C PRO A 84 -3.28 15.32 18.51
N LYS A 85 -3.41 15.65 19.79
CA LYS A 85 -3.26 17.04 20.24
C LYS A 85 -1.81 17.49 20.41
N ASP A 86 -0.91 16.59 20.74
CA ASP A 86 0.47 16.89 21.13
C ASP A 86 1.47 15.80 20.69
N ALA A 87 2.72 15.93 21.14
CA ALA A 87 3.81 15.01 20.85
C ALA A 87 4.16 14.86 19.37
N PHE A 88 4.14 16.00 18.66
CA PHE A 88 4.64 16.12 17.30
C PHE A 88 5.91 16.95 17.22
N PRO A 89 6.84 16.66 16.31
CA PRO A 89 7.88 17.60 15.93
C PRO A 89 7.30 18.95 15.49
N LYS A 90 8.04 20.01 15.77
CA LYS A 90 7.61 21.40 15.53
C LYS A 90 7.18 21.65 14.08
N TYR A 91 7.88 21.03 13.12
CA TYR A 91 7.58 21.19 11.70
C TYR A 91 6.19 20.70 11.28
N TYR A 92 5.54 19.79 12.07
CA TYR A 92 4.15 19.43 11.80
C TYR A 92 3.21 20.64 11.89
N PHE A 93 3.43 21.51 12.85
CA PHE A 93 2.63 22.71 13.04
C PHE A 93 2.99 23.80 12.03
N GLU A 94 4.25 23.88 11.63
CA GLU A 94 4.75 24.93 10.74
C GLU A 94 4.50 24.64 9.25
N VAL A 95 4.53 23.37 8.85
CA VAL A 95 4.58 22.98 7.44
C VAL A 95 3.42 22.07 7.01
N LEU A 96 2.90 21.22 7.90
CA LEU A 96 2.00 20.14 7.52
C LEU A 96 0.56 20.36 7.94
N PHE A 97 0.31 20.76 9.18
CA PHE A 97 -1.05 20.91 9.69
C PHE A 97 -1.76 22.12 9.07
N GLY A 98 -3.04 21.93 8.73
CA GLY A 98 -3.84 22.95 8.07
C GLY A 98 -3.56 23.10 6.58
N THR A 99 -2.80 22.19 5.98
CA THR A 99 -2.52 22.17 4.54
C THR A 99 -3.21 20.98 3.87
N GLU A 100 -3.30 20.99 2.53
CA GLU A 100 -3.79 19.84 1.76
C GLU A 100 -2.90 18.57 1.92
N LYS A 101 -1.73 18.72 2.51
CA LYS A 101 -0.76 17.64 2.77
C LYS A 101 -0.80 17.15 4.21
N GLU A 102 -1.91 17.31 4.91
CA GLU A 102 -2.04 16.77 6.26
C GLU A 102 -2.00 15.24 6.26
N PRO A 103 -1.35 14.62 7.27
CA PRO A 103 -1.36 13.16 7.40
C PRO A 103 -2.77 12.59 7.57
N VAL A 104 -3.00 11.42 6.99
CA VAL A 104 -4.32 10.74 7.02
C VAL A 104 -4.42 9.68 8.10
N VAL A 105 -3.32 9.32 8.73
CA VAL A 105 -3.22 8.40 9.87
C VAL A 105 -1.93 8.68 10.64
N TYR A 106 -1.98 8.49 11.95
CA TYR A 106 -0.91 8.79 12.90
C TYR A 106 -0.60 7.54 13.71
N PHE A 107 0.69 7.26 13.90
CA PHE A 107 1.21 6.11 14.66
C PHE A 107 1.92 6.62 15.91
N LYS A 108 1.52 6.15 17.09
CA LYS A 108 2.17 6.47 18.36
C LYS A 108 3.39 5.60 18.51
N LEU A 109 4.56 6.20 18.45
CA LEU A 109 5.86 5.52 18.59
C LEU A 109 6.44 5.76 19.96
N THR A 110 6.94 4.70 20.61
CA THR A 110 7.59 4.74 21.93
C THR A 110 9.07 4.35 21.88
N SER A 111 9.55 3.89 20.73
CA SER A 111 10.98 3.76 20.43
C SER A 111 11.24 3.97 18.95
N ILE A 112 12.43 4.45 18.61
CA ILE A 112 12.94 4.56 17.25
C ILE A 112 14.39 4.14 17.26
N GLU A 113 14.70 2.98 16.73
CA GLU A 113 16.04 2.41 16.77
C GLU A 113 16.54 2.12 15.35
N ARG A 114 17.74 2.56 15.03
CA ARG A 114 18.33 2.28 13.71
C ARG A 114 18.65 0.81 13.59
N ILE A 115 18.30 0.21 12.46
CA ILE A 115 18.62 -1.18 12.12
C ILE A 115 19.35 -1.23 10.79
N ASP A 116 20.03 -2.35 10.55
CA ASP A 116 20.60 -2.65 9.23
C ASP A 116 19.47 -2.95 8.25
N ALA A 117 19.45 -2.27 7.11
CA ALA A 117 18.44 -2.45 6.10
C ALA A 117 18.52 -3.82 5.40
N ASP A 118 19.67 -4.49 5.43
CA ASP A 118 19.87 -5.81 4.83
C ASP A 118 19.04 -6.89 5.54
N VAL A 119 18.69 -6.68 6.81
CA VAL A 119 17.77 -7.58 7.53
C VAL A 119 16.41 -7.70 6.85
N LEU A 120 16.00 -6.69 6.09
CA LEU A 120 14.72 -6.70 5.35
C LEU A 120 14.71 -7.71 4.19
N GLU A 121 15.84 -8.27 3.79
CA GLU A 121 15.93 -9.31 2.76
C GLU A 121 15.24 -10.61 3.18
N ASP A 122 15.13 -10.88 4.49
CA ASP A 122 14.47 -12.06 5.03
C ASP A 122 12.94 -11.95 5.09
N TYR A 123 12.40 -10.86 4.57
CA TYR A 123 10.97 -10.57 4.67
C TYR A 123 10.28 -10.52 3.32
N ILE A 124 8.97 -10.79 3.37
CA ILE A 124 8.06 -10.72 2.23
C ILE A 124 6.85 -9.83 2.54
N VAL A 125 6.26 -9.26 1.50
CA VAL A 125 4.99 -8.53 1.63
C VAL A 125 3.86 -9.52 1.88
N ALA A 126 3.15 -9.40 3.00
CA ALA A 126 2.14 -10.37 3.45
C ALA A 126 0.97 -10.56 2.46
N SER A 127 0.64 -9.56 1.65
CA SER A 127 -0.48 -9.61 0.69
C SER A 127 -0.11 -10.25 -0.65
N SER A 128 1.12 -10.03 -1.13
CA SER A 128 1.59 -10.48 -2.45
C SER A 128 2.51 -11.69 -2.39
N GLU A 129 3.06 -11.99 -1.20
CA GLU A 129 4.09 -13.00 -0.95
C GLU A 129 5.38 -12.79 -1.78
N LYS A 130 5.59 -11.57 -2.26
CA LYS A 130 6.81 -11.16 -2.96
C LYS A 130 7.86 -10.71 -1.98
N GLU A 131 9.12 -10.81 -2.38
CA GLU A 131 10.25 -10.30 -1.61
C GLU A 131 10.08 -8.80 -1.36
N LEU A 132 10.26 -8.39 -0.11
CA LEU A 132 10.07 -7.03 0.32
C LEU A 132 11.01 -6.06 -0.42
N VAL A 133 12.27 -6.43 -0.56
CA VAL A 133 13.29 -5.62 -1.23
C VAL A 133 12.92 -5.35 -2.70
N HIS A 134 12.33 -6.34 -3.39
CA HIS A 134 11.85 -6.14 -4.76
C HIS A 134 10.73 -5.10 -4.82
N ASP A 135 9.75 -5.20 -3.91
CA ASP A 135 8.63 -4.26 -3.88
C ASP A 135 9.06 -2.86 -3.39
N LEU A 136 10.04 -2.77 -2.48
CA LEU A 136 10.65 -1.50 -2.09
C LEU A 136 11.32 -0.77 -3.25
N ASN A 137 11.83 -1.47 -4.23
CA ASN A 137 12.49 -0.87 -5.38
C ASN A 137 11.53 -0.50 -6.52
N LYS A 138 10.41 -1.20 -6.68
CA LYS A 138 9.52 -1.08 -7.85
C LYS A 138 8.13 -0.54 -7.55
N SER A 139 7.61 -0.75 -6.33
CA SER A 139 6.26 -0.32 -5.97
C SER A 139 6.21 1.15 -5.61
N LEU A 140 5.15 1.84 -6.01
CA LEU A 140 4.81 3.18 -5.55
C LEU A 140 4.14 3.17 -4.16
N SER A 141 3.81 1.99 -3.62
CA SER A 141 3.22 1.90 -2.29
C SER A 141 4.21 2.37 -1.23
N SER A 142 3.74 3.17 -0.28
CA SER A 142 4.51 3.63 0.88
C SER A 142 4.19 2.85 2.16
N PHE A 143 3.49 1.69 2.04
CA PHE A 143 2.86 1.02 3.16
C PHE A 143 2.69 -0.47 2.90
N PHE A 144 3.29 -1.32 3.74
CA PHE A 144 3.28 -2.78 3.59
C PHE A 144 3.11 -3.46 4.94
N LEU A 145 2.20 -4.41 5.05
CA LEU A 145 2.27 -5.42 6.11
C LEU A 145 3.28 -6.49 5.67
N VAL A 146 4.23 -6.77 6.50
CA VAL A 146 5.41 -7.57 6.19
C VAL A 146 5.46 -8.76 7.12
N LYS A 147 5.89 -9.91 6.61
CA LYS A 147 6.13 -11.12 7.40
C LYS A 147 7.47 -11.76 7.04
N HIS A 148 8.08 -12.41 8.03
CA HIS A 148 9.31 -13.19 7.81
C HIS A 148 9.05 -14.37 6.87
N LYS A 149 10.02 -14.72 6.04
CA LYS A 149 9.93 -15.81 5.05
C LYS A 149 9.61 -17.17 5.68
N ASP A 150 10.05 -17.42 6.92
CA ASP A 150 9.80 -18.67 7.65
C ASP A 150 8.37 -18.83 8.15
N LEU A 151 7.57 -17.76 8.18
CA LEU A 151 6.18 -17.89 8.58
C LEU A 151 5.38 -18.66 7.53
N PRO A 152 4.46 -19.54 7.97
CA PRO A 152 3.66 -20.33 7.04
C PRO A 152 2.93 -19.42 6.05
N ARG A 153 3.09 -19.70 4.78
CA ARG A 153 2.35 -19.00 3.72
C ARG A 153 0.87 -19.34 3.89
N LYS A 154 0.01 -18.33 3.84
CA LYS A 154 -1.42 -18.56 3.79
C LYS A 154 -1.71 -19.48 2.60
N PRO A 155 -2.51 -20.57 2.76
CA PRO A 155 -2.87 -21.40 1.62
C PRO A 155 -3.41 -20.45 0.53
N LYS A 156 -2.85 -20.50 -0.66
CA LYS A 156 -3.38 -19.75 -1.79
C LYS A 156 -4.83 -20.21 -1.93
N VAL A 157 -5.76 -19.36 -1.51
CA VAL A 157 -7.15 -19.56 -1.88
C VAL A 157 -7.14 -19.51 -3.41
N ILE A 158 -7.15 -20.69 -4.02
CA ILE A 158 -7.39 -20.81 -5.45
C ILE A 158 -8.76 -20.16 -5.61
N LYS A 159 -8.77 -18.86 -5.91
CA LYS A 159 -10.00 -18.23 -6.36
C LYS A 159 -10.42 -19.12 -7.53
N LYS A 160 -11.43 -19.99 -7.30
CA LYS A 160 -12.08 -20.67 -8.40
C LYS A 160 -12.26 -19.57 -9.41
N GLU A 161 -11.54 -19.67 -10.52
CA GLU A 161 -11.73 -18.72 -11.61
C GLU A 161 -13.23 -18.67 -11.76
N LYS A 162 -13.84 -17.55 -11.41
CA LYS A 162 -15.24 -17.32 -11.80
C LYS A 162 -15.17 -17.50 -13.28
N GLY A 163 -15.66 -18.66 -13.75
CA GLY A 163 -15.46 -19.11 -15.10
C GLY A 163 -15.67 -17.93 -15.99
N LYS A 164 -14.60 -17.47 -16.64
CA LYS A 164 -14.72 -16.35 -17.57
C LYS A 164 -15.84 -16.80 -18.48
N PRO A 165 -16.93 -16.02 -18.60
CA PRO A 165 -18.03 -16.42 -19.45
C PRO A 165 -17.42 -16.87 -20.77
N PRO A 166 -17.81 -18.02 -21.34
CA PRO A 166 -17.17 -18.59 -22.49
C PRO A 166 -16.94 -17.50 -23.50
N ARG A 167 -15.69 -17.32 -23.91
CA ARG A 167 -15.30 -16.27 -24.86
C ARG A 167 -16.07 -16.55 -26.14
N VAL A 168 -17.12 -15.80 -26.40
CA VAL A 168 -17.88 -15.95 -27.63
C VAL A 168 -16.99 -15.46 -28.77
N ALA A 169 -16.37 -16.40 -29.45
CA ALA A 169 -15.48 -16.12 -30.55
C ALA A 169 -16.25 -15.56 -31.80
N ASN A 170 -17.57 -15.65 -31.77
CA ASN A 170 -18.39 -15.32 -32.94
C ASN A 170 -18.89 -13.86 -32.92
N SER A 171 -18.31 -13.03 -33.77
CA SER A 171 -18.68 -11.62 -33.92
C SER A 171 -20.18 -11.43 -34.36
N LYS A 172 -20.82 -12.47 -34.92
CA LYS A 172 -22.23 -12.43 -35.33
C LYS A 172 -23.20 -12.24 -34.15
N LEU A 173 -22.77 -12.61 -32.92
CA LEU A 173 -23.59 -12.51 -31.70
C LEU A 173 -23.53 -11.15 -31.01
N CYS A 174 -22.72 -10.22 -31.48
CA CYS A 174 -22.64 -8.88 -30.88
C CYS A 174 -23.85 -8.03 -31.27
N ILE A 175 -24.65 -7.61 -30.28
CA ILE A 175 -25.85 -6.79 -30.49
C ILE A 175 -25.56 -5.39 -31.06
N TYR A 176 -24.33 -4.92 -30.96
CA TYR A 176 -23.91 -3.62 -31.48
C TYR A 176 -23.39 -3.69 -32.93
N LYS A 177 -23.28 -4.90 -33.49
CA LYS A 177 -22.86 -5.07 -34.86
C LYS A 177 -24.05 -4.86 -35.82
N LYS A 178 -23.98 -3.82 -36.64
CA LYS A 178 -24.95 -3.54 -37.69
C LYS A 178 -24.19 -3.43 -39.02
N GLU A 179 -24.62 -4.16 -40.03
CA GLU A 179 -24.01 -4.13 -41.39
C GLU A 179 -22.49 -4.39 -41.39
N GLY A 180 -21.99 -5.24 -40.46
CA GLY A 180 -20.56 -5.53 -40.32
C GLY A 180 -19.81 -4.59 -39.37
N TYR A 181 -20.34 -3.43 -39.04
CA TYR A 181 -19.67 -2.39 -38.28
C TYR A 181 -20.14 -2.29 -36.81
N CYS A 182 -19.30 -1.80 -35.95
CA CYS A 182 -19.66 -1.58 -34.56
C CYS A 182 -20.39 -0.25 -34.36
N ASN A 183 -21.61 -0.30 -33.82
CA ASN A 183 -22.40 0.88 -33.47
C ASN A 183 -22.35 1.30 -32.01
N ASN A 184 -21.48 0.68 -31.22
CA ASN A 184 -21.26 1.08 -29.83
C ASN A 184 -20.28 2.29 -29.75
N LYS A 185 -20.80 3.49 -29.55
CA LYS A 185 -20.00 4.75 -29.44
C LYS A 185 -18.85 4.73 -28.43
N ARG A 186 -18.88 3.80 -27.48
CA ARG A 186 -17.84 3.64 -26.46
C ARG A 186 -16.87 2.52 -26.79
N CYS A 187 -17.00 1.90 -27.95
CA CYS A 187 -16.09 0.86 -28.41
C CYS A 187 -14.98 1.48 -29.25
N ILE A 188 -13.76 0.99 -29.09
CA ILE A 188 -12.61 1.40 -29.90
C ILE A 188 -12.85 1.18 -31.41
N ASN A 189 -13.69 0.20 -31.77
CA ASN A 189 -14.04 -0.13 -33.13
C ASN A 189 -15.35 0.55 -33.63
N TYR A 190 -15.78 1.64 -32.98
CA TYR A 190 -16.97 2.38 -33.42
C TYR A 190 -16.82 2.83 -34.85
N LYS A 191 -17.82 2.49 -35.68
CA LYS A 191 -17.86 2.69 -37.16
C LYS A 191 -16.80 1.93 -37.96
N TYR A 192 -16.00 1.05 -37.33
CA TYR A 192 -15.05 0.17 -38.00
C TYR A 192 -15.53 -1.28 -37.94
N GLU A 193 -14.97 -2.13 -38.80
CA GLU A 193 -15.28 -3.55 -38.79
C GLU A 193 -14.93 -4.17 -37.41
N CYS A 194 -15.88 -4.87 -36.80
CA CYS A 194 -15.70 -5.46 -35.49
C CYS A 194 -14.97 -6.80 -35.62
N THR A 195 -13.65 -6.76 -35.64
CA THR A 195 -12.79 -7.94 -35.75
C THR A 195 -12.52 -8.63 -34.42
N ARG A 196 -12.75 -7.93 -33.30
CA ARG A 196 -12.40 -8.43 -31.93
C ARG A 196 -13.54 -8.20 -30.92
N PRO A 197 -14.73 -8.77 -31.12
CA PRO A 197 -15.89 -8.54 -30.25
C PRO A 197 -15.66 -9.02 -28.82
N GLN A 198 -14.73 -9.96 -28.57
CA GLN A 198 -14.38 -10.46 -27.26
C GLN A 198 -13.73 -9.39 -26.34
N TYR A 199 -13.24 -8.31 -26.90
CA TYR A 199 -12.67 -7.18 -26.16
C TYR A 199 -13.64 -6.01 -25.98
N CYS A 200 -14.88 -6.14 -26.46
CA CYS A 200 -15.88 -5.10 -26.30
C CYS A 200 -16.32 -4.97 -24.83
N LEU A 201 -16.06 -3.82 -24.21
CA LEU A 201 -16.33 -3.56 -22.79
C LEU A 201 -17.82 -3.62 -22.42
N LYS A 202 -18.72 -3.49 -23.39
CA LYS A 202 -20.17 -3.49 -23.20
C LYS A 202 -20.88 -4.52 -24.06
N GLN A 203 -20.18 -5.57 -24.46
CA GLN A 203 -20.75 -6.63 -25.25
C GLN A 203 -21.91 -7.30 -24.48
N LYS A 204 -23.10 -7.29 -25.08
CA LYS A 204 -24.22 -8.14 -24.73
C LYS A 204 -24.36 -9.22 -25.81
N ILE A 205 -24.49 -10.46 -25.37
CA ILE A 205 -24.71 -11.59 -26.28
C ILE A 205 -26.21 -11.68 -26.54
N GLN A 206 -26.59 -11.78 -27.78
CA GLN A 206 -28.00 -12.12 -28.15
C GLN A 206 -28.26 -13.54 -27.62
N LYS A 207 -29.30 -13.70 -26.79
CA LYS A 207 -29.80 -15.02 -26.44
C LYS A 207 -30.50 -15.54 -27.69
N GLU A 208 -30.09 -16.70 -28.12
CA GLU A 208 -30.88 -17.44 -29.14
C GLU A 208 -32.28 -17.67 -28.56
N LYS A 209 -33.29 -17.32 -29.35
CA LYS A 209 -34.69 -17.61 -29.02
C LYS A 209 -34.99 -19.04 -29.34
#